data_f83d49e5165e6b007c07b4cecc70eeca
#
_entry.id   f83d49e5165e6b007c07b4cecc70eeca
#
_cell.length_a   1.000
_cell.length_b   1.000
_cell.length_c   1.000
_cell.angle_alpha   90.00
_cell.angle_beta   90.00
_cell.angle_gamma   90.00
#
_symmetry.space_group_name_H-M   'P 1'
#
loop_
_entity.id
_entity.type
_entity.pdbx_description
1 polymer ?
#
loop_
_entity_poly.entity_id
_entity_poly.type
_entity_poly.pdbx_seq_one_letter_code
_entity_poly.pdbx_strand_id
1 'polypeptide(L)'
;MQKNYVIGFPRIGEKRELKKVLEKYWAKQTDFNEVKYVAEQLKKRHWNYQKEAKIEFISSNDFSYYDNMLDTSILLGAIPKRFESLKDEELYFTMARGNETCVAMEMTKWFNTNYHYIVPEISKDTKFTLNSKKVIEEYKEALELGIKTKIN
;
A
#
# COMPACT_ATOMS: atom_id res chain seq x y z
N MET A 1 -9.02 -23.70 22.16
CA MET A 1 -9.91 -22.75 21.45
C MET A 1 -9.28 -22.46 20.09
N GLN A 2 -10.03 -22.62 19.00
CA GLN A 2 -9.50 -22.37 17.66
C GLN A 2 -9.39 -20.86 17.44
N LYS A 3 -8.22 -20.40 17.02
CA LYS A 3 -7.96 -18.97 16.74
C LYS A 3 -8.34 -18.69 15.30
N ASN A 4 -9.01 -17.56 15.05
CA ASN A 4 -9.35 -17.10 13.72
C ASN A 4 -8.53 -15.88 13.32
N TYR A 5 -8.29 -15.75 12.02
CA TYR A 5 -7.60 -14.60 11.44
C TYR A 5 -7.99 -14.42 9.97
N VAL A 6 -7.75 -13.22 9.46
CA VAL A 6 -7.89 -12.90 8.03
C VAL A 6 -6.55 -12.41 7.48
N ILE A 7 -6.30 -12.67 6.21
CA ILE A 7 -5.04 -12.28 5.56
C ILE A 7 -5.00 -10.77 5.29
N GLY A 8 -6.15 -10.16 5.03
CA GLY A 8 -6.27 -8.73 4.75
C GLY A 8 -7.72 -8.34 4.49
N PHE A 9 -7.93 -7.06 4.20
CA PHE A 9 -9.25 -6.50 3.95
C PHE A 9 -9.25 -5.66 2.65
N PRO A 10 -10.35 -5.64 1.86
CA PRO A 10 -10.43 -4.84 0.64
C PRO A 10 -10.22 -3.35 0.92
N ARG A 11 -9.14 -2.77 0.37
CA ARG A 11 -8.66 -1.43 0.73
C ARG A 11 -9.43 -0.26 0.12
N ILE A 12 -10.16 -0.50 -0.97
CA ILE A 12 -10.75 0.58 -1.80
C ILE A 12 -11.85 1.37 -1.06
N GLY A 13 -12.51 0.74 -0.08
CA GLY A 13 -13.66 1.30 0.62
C GLY A 13 -14.97 1.04 -0.11
N GLU A 14 -16.07 0.96 0.65
CA GLU A 14 -17.42 0.63 0.14
C GLU A 14 -17.93 1.61 -0.94
N LYS A 15 -17.57 2.88 -0.79
CA LYS A 15 -17.93 3.95 -1.73
C LYS A 15 -16.78 4.31 -2.69
N ARG A 16 -15.77 3.42 -2.78
CA ARG A 16 -14.56 3.60 -3.59
C ARG A 16 -13.77 4.85 -3.20
N GLU A 17 -13.72 5.16 -1.90
CA GLU A 17 -13.13 6.38 -1.35
C GLU A 17 -11.65 6.50 -1.72
N LEU A 18 -10.87 5.43 -1.54
CA LEU A 18 -9.45 5.45 -1.91
C LEU A 18 -9.25 5.77 -3.39
N LYS A 19 -10.03 5.13 -4.27
CA LYS A 19 -9.94 5.39 -5.70
C LYS A 19 -10.24 6.85 -6.02
N LYS A 20 -11.32 7.39 -5.47
CA LYS A 20 -11.74 8.77 -5.73
C LYS A 20 -10.71 9.81 -5.29
N VAL A 21 -10.11 9.63 -4.10
CA VAL A 21 -9.09 10.57 -3.61
C VAL A 21 -7.79 10.47 -4.41
N LEU A 22 -7.39 9.27 -4.82
CA LEU A 22 -6.23 9.08 -5.69
C LEU A 22 -6.43 9.72 -7.07
N GLU A 23 -7.59 9.55 -7.68
CA GLU A 23 -7.93 10.20 -8.96
C GLU A 23 -7.87 11.72 -8.86
N LYS A 24 -8.38 12.32 -7.75
CA LYS A 24 -8.26 13.76 -7.49
C LYS A 24 -6.79 14.18 -7.30
N TYR A 25 -6.00 13.41 -6.56
CA TYR A 25 -4.58 13.68 -6.36
C TYR A 25 -3.82 13.68 -7.69
N TRP A 26 -4.02 12.68 -8.54
CA TRP A 26 -3.38 12.62 -9.85
C TRP A 26 -3.86 13.71 -10.80
N ALA A 27 -5.09 14.17 -10.66
CA ALA A 27 -5.63 15.34 -11.37
C ALA A 27 -5.17 16.69 -10.77
N LYS A 28 -4.31 16.70 -9.75
CA LYS A 28 -3.84 17.90 -9.02
C LYS A 28 -4.98 18.73 -8.40
N GLN A 29 -6.09 18.07 -8.05
CA GLN A 29 -7.26 18.67 -7.40
C GLN A 29 -7.19 18.61 -5.87
N THR A 30 -6.26 17.84 -5.34
CA THR A 30 -5.97 17.73 -3.90
C THR A 30 -4.50 17.38 -3.70
N ASP A 31 -4.03 17.49 -2.44
CA ASP A 31 -2.68 17.11 -2.05
C ASP A 31 -2.61 15.67 -1.48
N PHE A 32 -1.40 15.20 -1.19
CA PHE A 32 -1.21 13.85 -0.64
C PHE A 32 -1.65 13.73 0.82
N ASN A 33 -1.80 14.84 1.56
CA ASN A 33 -2.31 14.78 2.93
C ASN A 33 -3.77 14.33 2.96
N GLU A 34 -4.58 14.75 1.99
CA GLU A 34 -5.95 14.26 1.84
C GLU A 34 -5.98 12.75 1.52
N VAL A 35 -5.05 12.27 0.68
CA VAL A 35 -4.92 10.83 0.42
C VAL A 35 -4.58 10.06 1.69
N LYS A 36 -3.61 10.55 2.48
CA LYS A 36 -3.26 9.95 3.78
C LYS A 36 -4.44 9.93 4.73
N TYR A 37 -5.15 11.05 4.87
CA TYR A 37 -6.32 11.14 5.73
C TYR A 37 -7.39 10.11 5.36
N VAL A 38 -7.76 10.02 4.09
CA VAL A 38 -8.75 9.04 3.62
C VAL A 38 -8.27 7.61 3.87
N ALA A 39 -6.99 7.32 3.64
CA ALA A 39 -6.39 6.01 3.90
C ALA A 39 -6.46 5.63 5.39
N GLU A 40 -6.14 6.55 6.29
CA GLU A 40 -6.25 6.35 7.74
C GLU A 40 -7.70 6.06 8.17
N GLN A 41 -8.68 6.83 7.66
CA GLN A 41 -10.08 6.58 7.94
C GLN A 41 -10.53 5.21 7.45
N LEU A 42 -10.07 4.79 6.28
CA LEU A 42 -10.36 3.46 5.72
C LEU A 42 -9.75 2.36 6.58
N LYS A 43 -8.46 2.44 6.94
CA LYS A 43 -7.79 1.46 7.81
C LYS A 43 -8.51 1.31 9.14
N LYS A 44 -8.78 2.42 9.83
CA LYS A 44 -9.52 2.43 11.11
C LYS A 44 -10.89 1.77 11.00
N ARG A 45 -11.65 2.09 9.96
CA ARG A 45 -12.97 1.52 9.71
C ARG A 45 -12.88 0.01 9.43
N HIS A 46 -11.97 -0.42 8.58
CA HIS A 46 -11.80 -1.82 8.20
C HIS A 46 -11.32 -2.68 9.38
N TRP A 47 -10.42 -2.16 10.22
CA TRP A 47 -9.99 -2.85 11.44
C TRP A 47 -11.14 -2.97 12.44
N ASN A 48 -11.97 -1.93 12.60
CA ASN A 48 -13.14 -1.98 13.47
C ASN A 48 -14.18 -3.01 12.99
N TYR A 49 -14.45 -3.11 11.70
CA TYR A 49 -15.34 -4.14 11.15
C TYR A 49 -14.87 -5.55 11.49
N GLN A 50 -13.57 -5.80 11.36
CA GLN A 50 -12.99 -7.10 11.70
C GLN A 50 -13.05 -7.37 13.21
N LYS A 51 -12.81 -6.35 14.03
CA LYS A 51 -12.92 -6.43 15.49
C LYS A 51 -14.36 -6.73 15.94
N GLU A 52 -15.35 -6.05 15.38
CA GLU A 52 -16.78 -6.29 15.62
C GLU A 52 -17.21 -7.69 15.17
N ALA A 53 -16.65 -8.18 14.08
CA ALA A 53 -16.84 -9.55 13.61
C ALA A 53 -16.10 -10.60 14.47
N LYS A 54 -15.46 -10.20 15.57
CA LYS A 54 -14.72 -11.06 16.51
C LYS A 54 -13.56 -11.82 15.86
N ILE A 55 -12.90 -11.20 14.87
CA ILE A 55 -11.63 -11.72 14.35
C ILE A 55 -10.57 -11.52 15.41
N GLU A 56 -9.90 -12.61 15.81
CA GLU A 56 -8.93 -12.55 16.91
C GLU A 56 -7.61 -11.89 16.50
N PHE A 57 -7.12 -12.22 15.31
CA PHE A 57 -5.90 -11.63 14.75
C PHE A 57 -6.23 -10.90 13.45
N ILE A 58 -6.11 -9.59 13.50
CA ILE A 58 -6.40 -8.69 12.38
C ILE A 58 -5.08 -8.29 11.71
N SER A 59 -5.03 -8.35 10.39
CA SER A 59 -3.83 -7.98 9.64
C SER A 59 -3.56 -6.49 9.70
N SER A 60 -2.29 -6.13 9.85
CA SER A 60 -1.77 -4.81 9.52
C SER A 60 -0.77 -4.93 8.37
N ASN A 61 -0.46 -3.83 7.70
CA ASN A 61 0.38 -3.77 6.50
C ASN A 61 -0.22 -4.44 5.25
N ASP A 62 -1.52 -4.73 5.26
CA ASP A 62 -2.27 -5.22 4.10
C ASP A 62 -2.84 -4.08 3.23
N PHE A 63 -2.79 -2.84 3.72
CA PHE A 63 -3.24 -1.66 2.99
C PHE A 63 -2.15 -1.13 2.06
N SER A 64 -2.52 -0.84 0.80
CA SER A 64 -1.65 -0.21 -0.19
C SER A 64 -2.38 0.95 -0.86
N TYR A 65 -1.67 2.04 -1.17
CA TYR A 65 -2.24 3.10 -2.00
C TYR A 65 -2.48 2.64 -3.42
N TYR A 66 -1.56 1.84 -3.96
CA TYR A 66 -1.63 1.33 -5.32
C TYR A 66 -1.59 -0.19 -5.37
N ASP A 67 -0.50 -0.82 -4.94
CA ASP A 67 -0.24 -2.24 -5.06
C ASP A 67 0.78 -2.73 -4.02
N ASN A 68 0.57 -3.93 -3.48
CA ASN A 68 1.43 -4.50 -2.44
C ASN A 68 2.82 -4.92 -2.96
N MET A 69 2.94 -5.30 -4.22
CA MET A 69 4.25 -5.61 -4.83
C MET A 69 5.10 -4.35 -4.93
N LEU A 70 4.49 -3.21 -5.29
CA LEU A 70 5.14 -1.90 -5.28
C LEU A 70 5.57 -1.50 -3.87
N ASP A 71 4.68 -1.65 -2.88
CA ASP A 71 5.01 -1.38 -1.48
C ASP A 71 6.22 -2.20 -1.02
N THR A 72 6.26 -3.49 -1.36
CA THR A 72 7.36 -4.40 -1.02
C THR A 72 8.65 -4.03 -1.75
N SER A 73 8.57 -3.65 -3.02
CA SER A 73 9.74 -3.20 -3.79
C SER A 73 10.39 -1.98 -3.15
N ILE A 74 9.58 -1.01 -2.72
CA ILE A 74 10.06 0.17 -2.01
C ILE A 74 10.61 -0.18 -0.63
N LEU A 75 9.90 -1.04 0.13
CA LEU A 75 10.34 -1.51 1.44
C LEU A 75 11.74 -2.14 1.38
N LEU A 76 12.01 -2.93 0.36
CA LEU A 76 13.28 -3.61 0.13
C LEU A 76 14.33 -2.74 -0.57
N GLY A 77 14.01 -1.51 -0.93
CA GLY A 77 14.92 -0.63 -1.68
C GLY A 77 15.20 -1.12 -3.11
N ALA A 78 14.35 -1.98 -3.67
CA ALA A 78 14.42 -2.45 -5.05
C ALA A 78 13.90 -1.36 -6.03
N ILE A 79 14.60 -0.23 -6.03
CA ILE A 79 14.23 0.96 -6.80
C ILE A 79 15.11 1.03 -8.06
N PRO A 80 14.51 0.99 -9.27
CA PRO A 80 15.25 1.14 -10.51
C PRO A 80 15.96 2.50 -10.60
N LYS A 81 17.15 2.53 -11.19
CA LYS A 81 18.02 3.73 -11.27
C LYS A 81 17.33 4.98 -11.77
N ARG A 82 16.40 4.84 -12.73
CA ARG A 82 15.65 6.00 -13.28
C ARG A 82 14.77 6.73 -12.28
N PHE A 83 14.51 6.14 -11.11
CA PHE A 83 13.69 6.73 -10.04
C PHE A 83 14.52 7.16 -8.82
N GLU A 84 15.84 6.96 -8.79
CA GLU A 84 16.69 7.22 -7.60
C GLU A 84 16.67 8.67 -7.10
N SER A 85 16.36 9.63 -7.98
CA SER A 85 16.26 11.05 -7.62
C SER A 85 14.93 11.42 -6.97
N LEU A 86 13.92 10.55 -7.07
CA LEU A 86 12.58 10.78 -6.55
C LEU A 86 12.47 10.27 -5.10
N LYS A 87 11.52 10.81 -4.35
CA LYS A 87 11.29 10.44 -2.94
C LYS A 87 9.79 10.36 -2.62
N ASP A 88 9.49 9.67 -1.53
CA ASP A 88 8.18 9.62 -0.92
C ASP A 88 7.04 9.28 -1.92
N GLU A 89 5.96 10.03 -1.90
CA GLU A 89 4.81 9.80 -2.78
C GLU A 89 5.12 10.02 -4.27
N GLU A 90 6.04 10.91 -4.60
CA GLU A 90 6.47 11.14 -5.97
C GLU A 90 7.17 9.91 -6.52
N LEU A 91 8.08 9.31 -5.76
CA LEU A 91 8.72 8.03 -6.09
C LEU A 91 7.66 6.94 -6.28
N TYR A 92 6.78 6.78 -5.28
CA TYR A 92 5.76 5.74 -5.27
C TYR A 92 4.87 5.77 -6.50
N PHE A 93 4.30 6.92 -6.80
CA PHE A 93 3.37 7.03 -7.94
C PHE A 93 4.06 7.13 -9.29
N THR A 94 5.30 7.63 -9.35
CA THR A 94 6.06 7.61 -10.61
C THR A 94 6.50 6.20 -10.98
N MET A 95 6.88 5.37 -10.01
CA MET A 95 7.13 3.94 -10.27
C MET A 95 5.89 3.25 -10.85
N ALA A 96 4.70 3.55 -10.31
CA ALA A 96 3.43 2.93 -10.74
C ALA A 96 2.88 3.45 -12.06
N ARG A 97 3.03 4.74 -12.36
CA ARG A 97 2.30 5.42 -13.44
C ARG A 97 3.20 6.14 -14.46
N GLY A 98 4.46 6.32 -14.11
CA GLY A 98 5.35 7.19 -14.86
C GLY A 98 5.02 8.68 -14.69
N ASN A 99 5.84 9.50 -15.32
CA ASN A 99 5.63 10.94 -15.49
C ASN A 99 6.25 11.38 -16.83
N GLU A 100 6.37 12.67 -17.08
CA GLU A 100 6.91 13.21 -18.34
C GLU A 100 8.38 12.79 -18.61
N THR A 101 9.14 12.45 -17.57
CA THR A 101 10.57 12.15 -17.65
C THR A 101 10.90 10.67 -17.38
N CYS A 102 10.04 9.96 -16.69
CA CYS A 102 10.27 8.58 -16.28
C CYS A 102 9.14 7.65 -16.72
N VAL A 103 9.49 6.60 -17.46
CA VAL A 103 8.54 5.55 -17.83
C VAL A 103 8.20 4.70 -16.59
N ALA A 104 6.91 4.41 -16.40
CA ALA A 104 6.44 3.53 -15.34
C ALA A 104 7.10 2.15 -15.37
N MET A 105 7.07 1.46 -14.25
CA MET A 105 7.34 0.03 -14.19
C MET A 105 6.23 -0.75 -14.90
N GLU A 106 6.55 -1.96 -15.36
CA GLU A 106 5.56 -2.83 -15.99
C GLU A 106 4.42 -3.20 -15.01
N MET A 107 3.22 -3.30 -15.53
CA MET A 107 2.05 -3.77 -14.80
C MET A 107 1.47 -5.00 -15.50
N THR A 108 1.25 -6.07 -14.75
CA THR A 108 0.67 -7.31 -15.27
C THR A 108 -0.43 -7.84 -14.35
N LYS A 109 -1.21 -8.79 -14.86
CA LYS A 109 -2.29 -9.41 -14.11
C LYS A 109 -1.79 -10.53 -13.21
N TRP A 110 -2.42 -10.67 -12.04
CA TRP A 110 -2.37 -11.90 -11.28
C TRP A 110 -3.18 -12.98 -12.01
N PHE A 111 -2.48 -13.97 -12.56
CA PHE A 111 -3.12 -15.09 -13.28
C PHE A 111 -4.14 -14.59 -14.33
N ASN A 112 -5.31 -15.20 -14.35
CA ASN A 112 -6.43 -14.81 -15.23
C ASN A 112 -7.48 -13.94 -14.51
N THR A 113 -7.03 -13.02 -13.65
CA THR A 113 -7.89 -12.13 -12.88
C THR A 113 -7.87 -10.71 -13.43
N ASN A 114 -8.73 -9.84 -12.90
CA ASN A 114 -8.69 -8.40 -13.17
C ASN A 114 -7.75 -7.64 -12.21
N TYR A 115 -7.12 -8.33 -11.26
CA TYR A 115 -6.13 -7.73 -10.37
C TYR A 115 -4.77 -7.66 -11.06
N HIS A 116 -4.17 -6.48 -10.97
CA HIS A 116 -2.85 -6.19 -11.52
C HIS A 116 -1.86 -5.93 -10.40
N TYR A 117 -0.60 -6.09 -10.69
CA TYR A 117 0.50 -5.69 -9.81
C TYR A 117 1.64 -5.07 -10.62
N ILE A 118 2.44 -4.26 -9.95
CA ILE A 118 3.67 -3.69 -10.52
C ILE A 118 4.75 -4.74 -10.50
N VAL A 119 5.34 -5.02 -11.64
CA VAL A 119 6.39 -6.03 -11.79
C VAL A 119 7.72 -5.48 -11.26
N PRO A 120 8.32 -6.07 -10.21
CA PRO A 120 9.61 -5.63 -9.70
C PRO A 120 10.72 -5.76 -10.75
N GLU A 121 11.52 -4.74 -10.92
CA GLU A 121 12.69 -4.74 -11.79
C GLU A 121 13.93 -5.07 -10.97
N ILE A 122 14.35 -6.32 -10.99
CA ILE A 122 15.50 -6.83 -10.23
C ILE A 122 16.62 -7.20 -11.19
N SER A 123 17.82 -6.68 -10.94
CA SER A 123 19.03 -6.98 -11.69
C SER A 123 20.09 -7.62 -10.79
N LYS A 124 21.17 -8.09 -11.38
CA LYS A 124 22.34 -8.60 -10.63
C LYS A 124 22.98 -7.55 -9.70
N ASP A 125 22.77 -6.27 -9.99
CA ASP A 125 23.35 -5.16 -9.24
C ASP A 125 22.38 -4.60 -8.18
N THR A 126 21.16 -5.13 -8.09
CA THR A 126 20.17 -4.71 -7.11
C THR A 126 20.66 -5.02 -5.70
N LYS A 127 20.71 -4.00 -4.85
CA LYS A 127 21.04 -4.14 -3.43
C LYS A 127 19.78 -3.93 -2.60
N PHE A 128 19.43 -4.93 -1.81
CA PHE A 128 18.27 -4.84 -0.91
C PHE A 128 18.65 -4.13 0.38
N THR A 129 17.84 -3.14 0.76
CA THR A 129 17.99 -2.37 2.00
C THR A 129 16.60 -2.07 2.55
N LEU A 130 16.49 -1.97 3.88
CA LEU A 130 15.23 -1.52 4.49
C LEU A 130 15.03 -0.03 4.21
N ASN A 131 14.07 0.28 3.35
CA ASN A 131 13.84 1.64 2.83
C ASN A 131 12.48 2.26 3.23
N SER A 132 11.66 1.55 4.00
CA SER A 132 10.35 2.06 4.43
C SER A 132 10.07 1.72 5.88
N LYS A 133 9.40 2.64 6.57
CA LYS A 133 8.90 2.43 7.94
C LYS A 133 7.43 2.01 7.99
N LYS A 134 6.75 1.95 6.85
CA LYS A 134 5.32 1.68 6.71
C LYS A 134 4.84 0.50 7.57
N VAL A 135 5.55 -0.62 7.54
CA VAL A 135 5.20 -1.83 8.29
C VAL A 135 5.13 -1.57 9.80
N ILE A 136 6.11 -0.83 10.33
CA ILE A 136 6.18 -0.49 11.76
C ILE A 136 5.11 0.54 12.12
N GLU A 137 4.90 1.53 11.26
CA GLU A 137 3.93 2.61 11.48
C GLU A 137 2.49 2.07 11.49
N GLU A 138 2.11 1.25 10.51
CA GLU A 138 0.78 0.63 10.48
C GLU A 138 0.55 -0.36 11.64
N TYR A 139 1.58 -1.09 12.03
CA TYR A 139 1.50 -1.95 13.21
C TYR A 139 1.20 -1.14 14.49
N LYS A 140 1.91 -0.03 14.70
CA LYS A 140 1.68 0.88 15.83
C LYS A 140 0.29 1.51 15.79
N GLU A 141 -0.13 2.00 14.62
CA GLU A 141 -1.46 2.57 14.39
C GLU A 141 -2.58 1.57 14.77
N ALA A 142 -2.43 0.30 14.40
CA ALA A 142 -3.37 -0.74 14.79
C ALA A 142 -3.38 -0.99 16.31
N LEU A 143 -2.20 -1.02 16.95
CA LEU A 143 -2.11 -1.19 18.41
C LEU A 143 -2.77 -0.05 19.18
N GLU A 144 -2.62 1.20 18.74
CA GLU A 144 -3.26 2.38 19.34
C GLU A 144 -4.80 2.29 19.34
N LEU A 145 -5.37 1.59 18.37
CA LEU A 145 -6.80 1.30 18.29
C LEU A 145 -7.23 0.05 19.11
N GLY A 146 -6.30 -0.53 19.87
CA GLY A 146 -6.55 -1.75 20.64
C GLY A 146 -6.79 -2.98 19.78
N ILE A 147 -6.22 -3.00 18.58
CA ILE A 147 -6.29 -4.14 17.65
C ILE A 147 -5.17 -5.12 17.98
N LYS A 148 -5.52 -6.39 18.20
CA LYS A 148 -4.55 -7.48 18.27
C LYS A 148 -4.13 -7.82 16.84
N THR A 149 -3.03 -7.24 16.42
CA THR A 149 -2.61 -7.31 15.02
C THR A 149 -1.46 -8.27 14.79
N LYS A 150 -1.33 -8.69 13.55
CA LYS A 150 -0.14 -9.34 12.97
C LYS A 150 0.27 -8.59 11.71
N ILE A 151 1.54 -8.60 11.41
CA ILE A 151 2.09 -8.07 10.15
C ILE A 151 1.93 -9.14 9.07
N ASN A 152 1.44 -8.75 7.93
CA ASN A 152 1.39 -9.54 6.70
C ASN A 152 2.48 -9.12 5.75
#